data_dc40676938116ced423789a9eacedbe3
#
_entry.id   dc40676938116ced423789a9eacedbe3
#
_cell.length_a   1.000
_cell.length_b   1.000
_cell.length_c   1.000
_cell.angle_alpha   90.00
_cell.angle_beta   90.00
_cell.angle_gamma   90.00
#
_symmetry.space_group_name_H-M   'P 1'
#
loop_
_entity.id
_entity.type
_entity.pdbx_description
1 polymer ?
#
loop_
_entity_poly.entity_id
_entity_poly.type
_entity_poly.pdbx_seq_one_letter_code
_entity_poly.pdbx_strand_id
1 'polypeptide(L)'
;MQLVLLWDLQELDLSISEFKLKIEEAPHLSGVEETNEKLDELKNELSEQEHRLKEDQKTLRQLEMKVQKIVDDRHELSGNLYSGKITNVKELEQMQRKLDLLAAEKQKLEDNIILLMESVEEQEMALKETETGVNKSKQEYQKKEGQLEVNLNLFRKELSRLETDRNRLAE
;
A
#
# COMPACT_ATOMS: atom_id res chain seq x y z
N MET A 1 -10.80 -65.96 7.55
CA MET A 1 -9.61 -65.16 7.99
C MET A 1 -9.09 -64.27 6.87
N GLN A 2 -8.71 -64.74 5.72
CA GLN A 2 -8.16 -63.96 4.60
C GLN A 2 -9.08 -62.87 4.05
N LEU A 3 -10.39 -63.07 3.97
CA LEU A 3 -11.37 -62.08 3.52
C LEU A 3 -11.50 -60.88 4.47
N VAL A 4 -11.36 -61.08 5.78
CA VAL A 4 -11.43 -60.02 6.78
C VAL A 4 -10.16 -59.13 6.67
N LEU A 5 -8.99 -59.75 6.54
CA LEU A 5 -7.73 -59.02 6.35
C LEU A 5 -7.72 -58.20 5.06
N LEU A 6 -8.31 -58.70 3.98
CA LEU A 6 -8.46 -57.98 2.72
C LEU A 6 -9.40 -56.80 2.87
N TRP A 7 -10.46 -56.93 3.64
CA TRP A 7 -11.40 -55.84 3.95
C TRP A 7 -10.71 -54.74 4.79
N ASP A 8 -9.98 -55.11 5.85
CA ASP A 8 -9.26 -54.20 6.71
C ASP A 8 -8.17 -53.43 5.93
N LEU A 9 -7.44 -54.14 5.02
CA LEU A 9 -6.48 -53.49 4.12
C LEU A 9 -7.14 -52.50 3.16
N GLN A 10 -8.31 -52.82 2.64
CA GLN A 10 -9.05 -51.93 1.74
C GLN A 10 -9.55 -50.70 2.47
N GLU A 11 -10.04 -50.78 3.72
CA GLU A 11 -10.43 -49.65 4.54
C GLU A 11 -9.23 -48.73 4.84
N LEU A 12 -8.05 -49.32 5.13
CA LEU A 12 -6.84 -48.52 5.34
C LEU A 12 -6.40 -47.81 4.04
N ASP A 13 -6.43 -48.47 2.90
CA ASP A 13 -6.06 -47.88 1.60
C ASP A 13 -7.03 -46.74 1.22
N LEU A 14 -8.32 -46.85 1.51
CA LEU A 14 -9.30 -45.78 1.31
C LEU A 14 -9.02 -44.59 2.26
N SER A 15 -8.74 -44.88 3.51
CA SER A 15 -8.40 -43.81 4.50
C SER A 15 -7.10 -43.09 4.13
N ILE A 16 -6.07 -43.83 3.69
CA ILE A 16 -4.82 -43.28 3.18
C ILE A 16 -5.08 -42.32 2.00
N SER A 17 -5.90 -42.77 1.05
CA SER A 17 -6.26 -41.98 -0.14
C SER A 17 -7.02 -40.69 0.25
N GLU A 18 -7.93 -40.79 1.22
CA GLU A 18 -8.67 -39.64 1.74
C GLU A 18 -7.75 -38.62 2.41
N PHE A 19 -6.80 -39.05 3.25
CA PHE A 19 -5.85 -38.12 3.87
C PHE A 19 -4.87 -37.50 2.87
N LYS A 20 -4.46 -38.24 1.83
CA LYS A 20 -3.65 -37.68 0.74
C LYS A 20 -4.42 -36.56 0.02
N LEU A 21 -5.69 -36.77 -0.28
CA LEU A 21 -6.56 -35.79 -0.91
C LEU A 21 -6.74 -34.56 0.00
N LYS A 22 -7.00 -34.76 1.31
CA LYS A 22 -7.10 -33.67 2.28
C LYS A 22 -5.82 -32.82 2.36
N ILE A 23 -4.66 -33.44 2.27
CA ILE A 23 -3.38 -32.72 2.26
C ILE A 23 -3.21 -31.90 0.98
N GLU A 24 -3.63 -32.44 -0.17
CA GLU A 24 -3.56 -31.75 -1.45
C GLU A 24 -4.55 -30.58 -1.55
N GLU A 25 -5.77 -30.76 -1.06
CA GLU A 25 -6.83 -29.75 -1.12
C GLU A 25 -6.74 -28.67 0.00
N ALA A 26 -6.10 -28.98 1.14
CA ALA A 26 -6.05 -28.10 2.30
C ALA A 26 -5.57 -26.67 1.98
N PRO A 27 -4.55 -26.42 1.15
CA PRO A 27 -4.15 -25.07 0.79
C PRO A 27 -5.25 -24.28 0.09
N HIS A 28 -5.95 -24.88 -0.86
CA HIS A 28 -7.02 -24.25 -1.62
C HIS A 28 -8.27 -23.97 -0.75
N LEU A 29 -8.60 -24.89 0.14
CA LEU A 29 -9.76 -24.76 1.04
C LEU A 29 -9.50 -23.81 2.21
N SER A 30 -8.26 -23.54 2.55
CA SER A 30 -7.88 -22.69 3.68
C SER A 30 -8.18 -21.20 3.49
N GLY A 31 -8.32 -20.76 2.24
CA GLY A 31 -8.44 -19.34 1.87
C GLY A 31 -7.16 -18.54 2.11
N VAL A 32 -6.01 -19.20 2.25
CA VAL A 32 -4.70 -18.54 2.41
C VAL A 32 -4.31 -17.83 1.13
N GLU A 33 -4.50 -18.47 -0.04
CA GLU A 33 -4.19 -17.89 -1.34
C GLU A 33 -4.98 -16.59 -1.59
N GLU A 34 -6.29 -16.62 -1.40
CA GLU A 34 -7.17 -15.44 -1.54
C GLU A 34 -6.76 -14.31 -0.60
N THR A 35 -6.40 -14.66 0.65
CA THR A 35 -5.99 -13.65 1.63
C THR A 35 -4.62 -13.07 1.28
N ASN A 36 -3.72 -13.86 0.69
CA ASN A 36 -2.43 -13.39 0.21
C ASN A 36 -2.57 -12.45 -0.99
N GLU A 37 -3.40 -12.81 -1.97
CA GLU A 37 -3.69 -11.95 -3.14
C GLU A 37 -4.23 -10.59 -2.68
N LYS A 38 -5.21 -10.58 -1.79
CA LYS A 38 -5.76 -9.34 -1.21
C LYS A 38 -4.71 -8.52 -0.46
N LEU A 39 -3.81 -9.18 0.28
CA LEU A 39 -2.71 -8.51 0.96
C LEU A 39 -1.75 -7.86 -0.03
N ASP A 40 -1.44 -8.52 -1.13
CA ASP A 40 -0.53 -8.00 -2.14
C ASP A 40 -1.18 -6.87 -2.96
N GLU A 41 -2.48 -6.93 -3.24
CA GLU A 41 -3.24 -5.81 -3.81
C GLU A 41 -3.18 -4.57 -2.92
N LEU A 42 -3.44 -4.71 -1.61
CA LEU A 42 -3.39 -3.61 -0.67
C LEU A 42 -1.98 -3.02 -0.52
N LYS A 43 -0.93 -3.84 -0.57
CA LYS A 43 0.46 -3.36 -0.55
C LYS A 43 0.81 -2.56 -1.82
N ASN A 44 0.33 -3.00 -2.98
CA ASN A 44 0.54 -2.29 -4.23
C ASN A 44 -0.18 -0.93 -4.20
N GLU A 45 -1.41 -0.91 -3.73
CA GLU A 45 -2.18 0.33 -3.54
C GLU A 45 -1.46 1.29 -2.57
N LEU A 46 -0.98 0.79 -1.43
CA LEU A 46 -0.20 1.57 -0.47
C LEU A 46 1.03 2.20 -1.12
N SER A 47 1.80 1.42 -1.88
CA SER A 47 3.00 1.90 -2.57
C SER A 47 2.69 2.99 -3.61
N GLU A 48 1.57 2.85 -4.34
CA GLU A 48 1.14 3.88 -5.29
C GLU A 48 0.69 5.17 -4.57
N GLN A 49 -0.03 5.05 -3.45
CA GLN A 49 -0.45 6.20 -2.64
C GLN A 49 0.75 6.94 -2.05
N GLU A 50 1.74 6.21 -1.50
CA GLU A 50 2.99 6.78 -0.99
C GLU A 50 3.75 7.54 -2.08
N HIS A 51 3.82 6.99 -3.29
CA HIS A 51 4.50 7.64 -4.41
C HIS A 51 3.80 8.94 -4.81
N ARG A 52 2.46 8.93 -4.95
CA ARG A 52 1.66 10.12 -5.28
C ARG A 52 1.82 11.21 -4.22
N LEU A 53 1.67 10.85 -2.95
CA LEU A 53 1.85 11.79 -1.84
C LEU A 53 3.23 12.44 -1.86
N LYS A 54 4.27 11.68 -2.11
CA LYS A 54 5.65 12.18 -2.18
C LYS A 54 5.86 13.17 -3.34
N GLU A 55 5.28 12.89 -4.50
CA GLU A 55 5.37 13.80 -5.66
C GLU A 55 4.57 15.09 -5.40
N ASP A 56 3.39 15.01 -4.78
CA ASP A 56 2.59 16.19 -4.44
C ASP A 56 3.26 17.04 -3.35
N GLN A 57 3.84 16.44 -2.33
CA GLN A 57 4.65 17.14 -1.32
C GLN A 57 5.88 17.83 -1.94
N LYS A 58 6.51 17.21 -2.92
CA LYS A 58 7.63 17.82 -3.66
C LYS A 58 7.17 19.01 -4.50
N THR A 59 6.02 18.88 -5.16
CA THR A 59 5.39 19.94 -5.93
C THR A 59 5.01 21.12 -5.03
N LEU A 60 4.44 20.83 -3.87
CA LEU A 60 4.10 21.85 -2.87
C LEU A 60 5.33 22.70 -2.47
N ARG A 61 6.43 22.01 -2.12
CA ARG A 61 7.69 22.71 -1.78
C ARG A 61 8.21 23.58 -2.94
N GLN A 62 8.08 23.09 -4.18
CA GLN A 62 8.49 23.88 -5.35
C GLN A 62 7.63 25.14 -5.55
N LEU A 63 6.32 25.03 -5.31
CA LEU A 63 5.42 26.18 -5.38
C LEU A 63 5.72 27.19 -4.27
N GLU A 64 5.94 26.74 -3.04
CA GLU A 64 6.35 27.58 -1.91
C GLU A 64 7.65 28.34 -2.20
N MET A 65 8.65 27.66 -2.78
CA MET A 65 9.90 28.30 -3.19
C MET A 65 9.69 29.37 -4.28
N LYS A 66 8.76 29.14 -5.22
CA LYS A 66 8.41 30.13 -6.26
C LYS A 66 7.74 31.35 -5.63
N VAL A 67 6.81 31.13 -4.71
CA VAL A 67 6.16 32.22 -3.97
C VAL A 67 7.20 33.04 -3.19
N GLN A 68 8.13 32.38 -2.50
CA GLN A 68 9.18 33.08 -1.76
C GLN A 68 10.03 33.95 -2.70
N LYS A 69 10.44 33.41 -3.86
CA LYS A 69 11.17 34.18 -4.86
C LYS A 69 10.40 35.40 -5.34
N ILE A 70 9.09 35.28 -5.60
CA ILE A 70 8.26 36.41 -6.01
C ILE A 70 8.20 37.47 -4.89
N VAL A 71 8.13 37.04 -3.62
CA VAL A 71 8.15 37.95 -2.49
C VAL A 71 9.46 38.73 -2.44
N ASP A 72 10.59 38.07 -2.62
CA ASP A 72 11.92 38.67 -2.64
C ASP A 72 12.07 39.66 -3.80
N ASP A 73 11.69 39.25 -5.01
CA ASP A 73 11.71 40.09 -6.23
C ASP A 73 10.81 41.34 -6.07
N ARG A 74 9.63 41.20 -5.46
CA ARG A 74 8.74 42.31 -5.17
C ARG A 74 9.31 43.28 -4.14
N HIS A 75 9.96 42.76 -3.11
CA HIS A 75 10.59 43.55 -2.08
C HIS A 75 11.72 44.40 -2.67
N GLU A 76 12.57 43.80 -3.51
CA GLU A 76 13.67 44.51 -4.19
C GLU A 76 13.13 45.59 -5.15
N LEU A 77 12.13 45.22 -5.98
CA LEU A 77 11.55 46.13 -6.96
C LEU A 77 10.85 47.32 -6.26
N SER A 78 10.12 47.06 -5.17
CA SER A 78 9.48 48.10 -4.34
C SER A 78 10.53 49.01 -3.70
N GLY A 79 11.61 48.43 -3.15
CA GLY A 79 12.72 49.24 -2.60
C GLY A 79 13.32 50.17 -3.64
N ASN A 80 13.54 49.70 -4.87
CA ASN A 80 14.02 50.53 -5.97
C ASN A 80 13.03 51.61 -6.38
N LEU A 81 11.73 51.30 -6.47
CA LEU A 81 10.68 52.25 -6.81
C LEU A 81 10.61 53.44 -5.82
N TYR A 82 10.70 53.15 -4.51
CA TYR A 82 10.62 54.16 -3.48
C TYR A 82 11.94 54.79 -3.03
N SER A 83 13.06 54.37 -3.63
CA SER A 83 14.40 54.89 -3.32
C SER A 83 14.61 56.36 -3.71
N GLY A 84 13.75 56.90 -4.56
CA GLY A 84 13.89 58.26 -5.12
C GLY A 84 15.01 58.42 -6.17
N LYS A 85 15.66 57.33 -6.55
CA LYS A 85 16.77 57.38 -7.54
C LYS A 85 16.24 57.41 -8.97
N ILE A 86 15.00 56.99 -9.22
CA ILE A 86 14.40 56.92 -10.54
C ILE A 86 13.50 58.12 -10.73
N THR A 87 13.83 59.00 -11.66
CA THR A 87 13.07 60.25 -11.96
C THR A 87 12.26 60.15 -13.27
N ASN A 88 12.46 59.09 -14.03
CA ASN A 88 11.76 58.87 -15.28
C ASN A 88 10.36 58.26 -15.05
N VAL A 89 9.31 59.01 -15.37
CA VAL A 89 7.90 58.63 -15.16
C VAL A 89 7.56 57.32 -15.85
N LYS A 90 8.04 57.09 -17.09
CA LYS A 90 7.77 55.85 -17.81
C LYS A 90 8.38 54.64 -17.11
N GLU A 91 9.55 54.79 -16.53
CA GLU A 91 10.26 53.73 -15.81
C GLU A 91 9.55 53.39 -14.50
N LEU A 92 9.07 54.41 -13.79
CA LEU A 92 8.21 54.22 -12.58
C LEU A 92 6.90 53.49 -12.89
N GLU A 93 6.22 53.86 -14.00
CA GLU A 93 5.02 53.14 -14.47
C GLU A 93 5.30 51.69 -14.83
N GLN A 94 6.40 51.37 -15.50
CA GLN A 94 6.77 50.00 -15.81
C GLN A 94 7.07 49.17 -14.57
N MET A 95 7.75 49.74 -13.59
CA MET A 95 7.99 49.07 -12.31
C MET A 95 6.70 48.81 -11.54
N GLN A 96 5.78 49.77 -11.52
CA GLN A 96 4.47 49.58 -10.88
C GLN A 96 3.70 48.45 -11.56
N ARG A 97 3.62 48.43 -12.89
CA ARG A 97 2.98 47.31 -13.66
C ARG A 97 3.62 45.98 -13.35
N LYS A 98 4.96 45.90 -13.21
CA LYS A 98 5.67 44.68 -12.85
C LYS A 98 5.32 44.25 -11.42
N LEU A 99 5.20 45.15 -10.46
CA LEU A 99 4.75 44.86 -9.11
C LEU A 99 3.33 44.27 -9.09
N ASP A 100 2.43 44.83 -9.90
CA ASP A 100 1.05 44.36 -10.00
C ASP A 100 0.97 42.94 -10.64
N LEU A 101 1.79 42.69 -11.67
CA LEU A 101 1.90 41.36 -12.30
C LEU A 101 2.44 40.30 -11.32
N LEU A 102 3.50 40.63 -10.58
CA LEU A 102 4.08 39.74 -9.57
C LEU A 102 3.08 39.48 -8.43
N ALA A 103 2.25 40.49 -8.06
CA ALA A 103 1.18 40.31 -7.08
C ALA A 103 0.13 39.30 -7.58
N ALA A 104 -0.31 39.43 -8.80
CA ALA A 104 -1.29 38.54 -9.41
C ALA A 104 -0.74 37.11 -9.58
N GLU A 105 0.55 36.98 -9.96
CA GLU A 105 1.21 35.67 -10.06
C GLU A 105 1.33 35.00 -8.69
N LYS A 106 1.75 35.76 -7.66
CA LYS A 106 1.82 35.29 -6.29
C LYS A 106 0.46 34.73 -5.83
N GLN A 107 -0.61 35.49 -6.04
CA GLN A 107 -1.96 35.07 -5.65
C GLN A 107 -2.36 33.75 -6.30
N LYS A 108 -2.12 33.60 -7.60
CA LYS A 108 -2.41 32.34 -8.31
C LYS A 108 -1.61 31.15 -7.77
N LEU A 109 -0.35 31.35 -7.41
CA LEU A 109 0.46 30.30 -6.81
C LEU A 109 -0.01 29.94 -5.42
N GLU A 110 -0.40 30.94 -4.61
CA GLU A 110 -0.96 30.70 -3.26
C GLU A 110 -2.30 29.94 -3.33
N ASP A 111 -3.18 30.28 -4.28
CA ASP A 111 -4.42 29.55 -4.50
C ASP A 111 -4.15 28.07 -4.88
N ASN A 112 -3.16 27.83 -5.75
CA ASN A 112 -2.75 26.47 -6.13
C ASN A 112 -2.12 25.71 -4.94
N ILE A 113 -1.36 26.38 -4.11
CA ILE A 113 -0.78 25.79 -2.88
C ILE A 113 -1.90 25.34 -1.95
N ILE A 114 -2.93 26.15 -1.74
CA ILE A 114 -4.06 25.81 -0.86
C ILE A 114 -4.76 24.53 -1.37
N LEU A 115 -5.08 24.47 -2.68
CA LEU A 115 -5.71 23.31 -3.27
C LEU A 115 -4.84 22.04 -3.17
N LEU A 116 -3.53 22.20 -3.37
CA LEU A 116 -2.61 21.07 -3.26
C LEU A 116 -2.43 20.61 -1.81
N MET A 117 -2.44 21.53 -0.83
CA MET A 117 -2.41 21.20 0.59
C MET A 117 -3.65 20.39 1.00
N GLU A 118 -4.84 20.79 0.58
CA GLU A 118 -6.08 20.04 0.81
C GLU A 118 -5.97 18.62 0.23
N SER A 119 -5.46 18.50 -1.01
CA SER A 119 -5.24 17.20 -1.64
C SER A 119 -4.23 16.33 -0.88
N VAL A 120 -3.14 16.91 -0.39
CA VAL A 120 -2.12 16.21 0.41
C VAL A 120 -2.72 15.71 1.73
N GLU A 121 -3.53 16.51 2.41
CA GLU A 121 -4.20 16.10 3.65
C GLU A 121 -5.17 14.94 3.42
N GLU A 122 -5.95 14.98 2.33
CA GLU A 122 -6.83 13.86 1.94
C GLU A 122 -6.04 12.58 1.64
N GLN A 123 -4.92 12.70 0.91
CA GLN A 123 -4.05 11.56 0.60
C GLN A 123 -3.40 10.98 1.86
N GLU A 124 -2.98 11.80 2.83
CA GLU A 124 -2.43 11.33 4.10
C GLU A 124 -3.46 10.56 4.94
N MET A 125 -4.72 10.99 4.92
CA MET A 125 -5.80 10.25 5.58
C MET A 125 -6.07 8.91 4.89
N ALA A 126 -6.17 8.89 3.56
CA ALA A 126 -6.36 7.67 2.77
C ALA A 126 -5.20 6.69 2.97
N LEU A 127 -3.96 7.18 3.00
CA LEU A 127 -2.77 6.37 3.26
C LEU A 127 -2.85 5.64 4.60
N LYS A 128 -3.22 6.33 5.68
CA LYS A 128 -3.40 5.73 7.02
C LYS A 128 -4.48 4.66 7.04
N GLU A 129 -5.56 4.86 6.29
CA GLU A 129 -6.63 3.87 6.17
C GLU A 129 -6.14 2.62 5.46
N THR A 130 -5.42 2.78 4.34
CA THR A 130 -4.82 1.67 3.59
C THR A 130 -3.76 0.94 4.41
N GLU A 131 -2.89 1.64 5.15
CA GLU A 131 -1.93 1.04 6.10
C GLU A 131 -2.62 0.17 7.15
N THR A 132 -3.75 0.66 7.69
CA THR A 132 -4.57 -0.10 8.65
C THR A 132 -5.14 -1.35 8.00
N GLY A 133 -5.60 -1.25 6.75
CA GLY A 133 -6.09 -2.37 5.94
C GLY A 133 -5.01 -3.42 5.70
N VAL A 134 -3.81 -3.00 5.31
CA VAL A 134 -2.64 -3.89 5.12
C VAL A 134 -2.32 -4.64 6.42
N ASN A 135 -2.28 -3.94 7.55
CA ASN A 135 -1.98 -4.57 8.83
C ASN A 135 -3.03 -5.61 9.24
N LYS A 136 -4.32 -5.32 9.04
CA LYS A 136 -5.41 -6.27 9.30
C LYS A 136 -5.33 -7.49 8.37
N SER A 137 -5.15 -7.28 7.08
CA SER A 137 -5.04 -8.35 6.09
C SER A 137 -3.80 -9.24 6.36
N LYS A 138 -2.68 -8.63 6.78
CA LYS A 138 -1.47 -9.37 7.19
C LYS A 138 -1.71 -10.26 8.40
N GLN A 139 -2.42 -9.78 9.41
CA GLN A 139 -2.78 -10.58 10.59
C GLN A 139 -3.71 -11.74 10.22
N GLU A 140 -4.68 -11.49 9.34
CA GLU A 140 -5.60 -12.53 8.86
C GLU A 140 -4.86 -13.60 8.06
N TYR A 141 -3.96 -13.20 7.16
CA TYR A 141 -3.10 -14.11 6.41
C TYR A 141 -2.26 -14.99 7.35
N GLN A 142 -1.56 -14.39 8.30
CA GLN A 142 -0.73 -15.13 9.27
C GLN A 142 -1.54 -16.12 10.10
N LYS A 143 -2.75 -15.75 10.50
CA LYS A 143 -3.66 -16.63 11.24
C LYS A 143 -4.09 -17.84 10.39
N LYS A 144 -4.51 -17.59 9.14
CA LYS A 144 -4.92 -18.67 8.23
C LYS A 144 -3.75 -19.59 7.88
N GLU A 145 -2.58 -19.01 7.59
CA GLU A 145 -1.34 -19.75 7.31
C GLU A 145 -0.95 -20.66 8.49
N GLY A 146 -0.97 -20.13 9.72
CA GLY A 146 -0.70 -20.93 10.91
C GLY A 146 -1.72 -22.06 11.15
N GLN A 147 -3.00 -21.80 10.88
CA GLN A 147 -4.03 -22.84 10.94
C GLN A 147 -3.84 -23.92 9.88
N LEU A 148 -3.50 -23.52 8.67
CA LEU A 148 -3.20 -24.47 7.58
C LEU A 148 -2.00 -25.35 7.94
N GLU A 149 -0.92 -24.77 8.46
CA GLU A 149 0.26 -25.51 8.88
C GLU A 149 -0.05 -26.55 9.96
N VAL A 150 -0.83 -26.17 10.99
CA VAL A 150 -1.27 -27.08 12.05
C VAL A 150 -2.10 -28.23 11.46
N ASN A 151 -3.04 -27.95 10.58
CA ASN A 151 -3.90 -28.96 9.96
C ASN A 151 -3.09 -29.92 9.08
N LEU A 152 -2.18 -29.39 8.26
CA LEU A 152 -1.30 -30.20 7.43
C LEU A 152 -0.40 -31.12 8.27
N ASN A 153 0.13 -30.64 9.39
CA ASN A 153 0.93 -31.45 10.27
C ASN A 153 0.13 -32.57 10.94
N LEU A 154 -1.14 -32.31 11.33
CA LEU A 154 -2.04 -33.32 11.84
C LEU A 154 -2.37 -34.38 10.76
N PHE A 155 -2.69 -33.97 9.55
CA PHE A 155 -3.00 -34.88 8.45
C PHE A 155 -1.79 -35.76 8.07
N ARG A 156 -0.60 -35.17 8.00
CA ARG A 156 0.65 -35.91 7.71
C ARG A 156 0.96 -36.94 8.80
N LYS A 157 0.74 -36.57 10.07
CA LYS A 157 0.94 -37.49 11.20
C LYS A 157 -0.02 -38.68 11.15
N GLU A 158 -1.29 -38.42 10.86
CA GLU A 158 -2.28 -39.48 10.76
C GLU A 158 -2.05 -40.37 9.51
N LEU A 159 -1.67 -39.74 8.40
CA LEU A 159 -1.27 -40.49 7.19
C LEU A 159 -0.10 -41.44 7.46
N SER A 160 0.95 -41.00 8.14
CA SER A 160 2.10 -41.82 8.51
C SER A 160 1.73 -42.97 9.44
N ARG A 161 0.76 -42.76 10.34
CA ARG A 161 0.22 -43.80 11.21
C ARG A 161 -0.51 -44.86 10.39
N LEU A 162 -1.44 -44.45 9.53
CA LEU A 162 -2.20 -45.35 8.66
C LEU A 162 -1.31 -46.17 7.72
N GLU A 163 -0.28 -45.55 7.16
CA GLU A 163 0.72 -46.26 6.30
C GLU A 163 1.49 -47.28 7.13
N THR A 164 1.83 -46.98 8.39
CA THR A 164 2.49 -47.96 9.29
C THR A 164 1.57 -49.13 9.61
N ASP A 165 0.32 -48.86 9.96
CA ASP A 165 -0.68 -49.88 10.31
C ASP A 165 -1.00 -50.78 9.07
N ARG A 166 -1.09 -50.19 7.88
CA ARG A 166 -1.26 -50.88 6.62
C ARG A 166 -0.11 -51.83 6.34
N ASN A 167 1.13 -51.38 6.53
CA ASN A 167 2.32 -52.21 6.32
C ASN A 167 2.38 -53.43 7.29
N ARG A 168 2.00 -53.19 8.57
CA ARG A 168 1.92 -54.30 9.55
C ARG A 168 0.85 -55.33 9.23
N LEU A 169 -0.25 -54.92 8.58
CA LEU A 169 -1.32 -55.84 8.20
C LEU A 169 -0.96 -56.63 6.92
N ALA A 170 -0.07 -56.07 6.11
CA ALA A 170 0.36 -56.69 4.83
C ALA A 170 1.51 -57.72 4.98
N GLU A 171 2.19 -57.73 6.15
CA GLU A 171 3.21 -58.72 6.55
C GLU A 171 2.52 -59.99 7.10
#